data_f92689b8fdb6c031e4c3585a318c1a9a
#
_entry.id   f92689b8fdb6c031e4c3585a318c1a9a
#
_cell.length_a   1.000
_cell.length_b   1.000
_cell.length_c   1.000
_cell.angle_alpha   90.00
_cell.angle_beta   90.00
_cell.angle_gamma   90.00
#
_symmetry.space_group_name_H-M   'P 1'
#
loop_
_entity.id
_entity.type
_entity.pdbx_description
1 polymer ?
#
loop_
_entity_poly.entity_id
_entity_poly.type
_entity_poly.pdbx_seq_one_letter_code
_entity_poly.pdbx_strand_id
1 'polypeptide(L)'
;VKHLLYNNGVIYPECFQNSKSHWSKRYLKWVHEDVQLLSESRNSLDLLLRQVELFRKSLLEITRLVRTLSRNGRYGEAYENIVSIPGIGMITGMCLLTEIGDIHRFRNERQFASYLGLVPTSHSSGEKTSHGEMTFRGNKRLGPLLVESALVAIRQDRALAAAYREYCKRMLPQEAIIRITRKLSNRILIILKSGKKYEHDRCY
;
A
#
# COMPACT_ATOMS: atom_id res chain seq x y z
N VAL A 1 9.90 -22.34 2.04
CA VAL A 1 9.18 -23.39 1.31
C VAL A 1 9.67 -23.50 -0.12
N LYS A 2 9.44 -22.49 -1.00
CA LYS A 2 9.80 -22.58 -2.43
C LYS A 2 11.27 -22.95 -2.67
N HIS A 3 12.18 -22.32 -1.96
CA HIS A 3 13.62 -22.61 -2.07
C HIS A 3 13.96 -24.06 -1.62
N LEU A 4 13.30 -24.52 -0.55
CA LEU A 4 13.46 -25.90 -0.09
C LEU A 4 12.96 -26.91 -1.14
N LEU A 5 11.81 -26.67 -1.75
CA LEU A 5 11.29 -27.52 -2.83
C LEU A 5 12.23 -27.54 -4.03
N TYR A 6 12.73 -26.39 -4.45
CA TYR A 6 13.68 -26.26 -5.55
C TYR A 6 14.98 -27.04 -5.29
N ASN A 7 15.57 -26.87 -4.11
CA ASN A 7 16.83 -27.55 -3.74
C ASN A 7 16.68 -29.09 -3.66
N ASN A 8 15.47 -29.58 -3.44
CA ASN A 8 15.18 -31.01 -3.46
C ASN A 8 14.69 -31.52 -4.83
N GLY A 9 14.84 -30.73 -5.90
CA GLY A 9 14.50 -31.16 -7.26
C GLY A 9 13.00 -31.34 -7.52
N VAL A 10 12.13 -30.73 -6.71
CA VAL A 10 10.67 -30.85 -6.88
C VAL A 10 10.22 -30.10 -8.13
N ILE A 11 9.67 -30.85 -9.08
CA ILE A 11 9.10 -30.28 -10.31
C ILE A 11 7.65 -29.86 -10.05
N TYR A 12 7.36 -28.61 -10.37
CA TYR A 12 6.00 -28.07 -10.21
C TYR A 12 5.09 -28.59 -11.33
N PRO A 13 3.89 -29.13 -11.03
CA PRO A 13 2.87 -29.42 -12.03
C PRO A 13 2.51 -28.19 -12.87
N GLU A 14 2.04 -28.39 -14.09
CA GLU A 14 1.65 -27.28 -14.99
C GLU A 14 0.72 -26.27 -14.34
N CYS A 15 -0.25 -26.73 -13.55
CA CYS A 15 -1.19 -25.87 -12.83
C CYS A 15 -0.55 -24.95 -11.78
N PHE A 16 0.70 -25.22 -11.39
CA PHE A 16 1.46 -24.44 -10.42
C PHE A 16 2.73 -23.80 -10.98
N GLN A 17 2.98 -23.87 -12.28
CA GLN A 17 4.11 -23.15 -12.91
C GLN A 17 3.94 -21.62 -12.79
N ASN A 18 2.70 -21.14 -12.83
CA ASN A 18 2.43 -19.71 -12.62
C ASN A 18 2.46 -19.37 -11.12
N SER A 19 3.31 -18.41 -10.73
CA SER A 19 3.45 -17.94 -9.35
C SER A 19 2.15 -17.41 -8.73
N LYS A 20 1.17 -16.99 -9.54
CA LYS A 20 -0.15 -16.52 -9.08
C LYS A 20 -0.98 -17.63 -8.44
N SER A 21 -0.76 -18.90 -8.81
CA SER A 21 -1.45 -20.06 -8.23
C SER A 21 -0.86 -20.50 -6.91
N HIS A 22 0.36 -20.04 -6.58
CA HIS A 22 1.06 -20.41 -5.36
C HIS A 22 0.32 -19.85 -4.13
N TRP A 23 0.42 -20.58 -3.02
CA TRP A 23 -0.24 -20.26 -1.74
C TRP A 23 -1.76 -20.36 -1.75
N SER A 24 -2.39 -20.81 -2.86
CA SER A 24 -3.79 -21.22 -2.87
C SER A 24 -3.99 -22.45 -1.99
N LYS A 25 -5.23 -22.72 -1.58
CA LYS A 25 -5.56 -23.95 -0.84
C LYS A 25 -5.13 -25.23 -1.60
N ARG A 26 -5.33 -25.20 -2.94
CA ARG A 26 -4.93 -26.30 -3.82
C ARG A 26 -3.42 -26.51 -3.86
N TYR A 27 -2.64 -25.41 -3.94
CA TYR A 27 -1.19 -25.47 -3.90
C TYR A 27 -0.67 -26.02 -2.56
N LEU A 28 -1.21 -25.55 -1.44
CA LEU A 28 -0.81 -26.01 -0.12
C LEU A 28 -1.15 -27.49 0.09
N LYS A 29 -2.32 -27.93 -0.41
CA LYS A 29 -2.71 -29.34 -0.38
C LYS A 29 -1.71 -30.20 -1.16
N TRP A 30 -1.37 -29.82 -2.39
CA TRP A 30 -0.36 -30.49 -3.21
C TRP A 30 1.00 -30.56 -2.49
N VAL A 31 1.49 -29.46 -1.93
CA VAL A 31 2.76 -29.45 -1.19
C VAL A 31 2.72 -30.38 0.02
N HIS A 32 1.56 -30.52 0.66
CA HIS A 32 1.40 -31.33 1.86
C HIS A 32 1.26 -32.83 1.55
N GLU A 33 0.47 -33.17 0.54
CA GLU A 33 0.07 -34.56 0.26
C GLU A 33 0.90 -35.20 -0.83
N ASP A 34 1.26 -34.50 -1.90
CA ASP A 34 1.82 -35.08 -3.12
C ASP A 34 3.34 -34.91 -3.23
N VAL A 35 3.93 -33.93 -2.53
CA VAL A 35 5.39 -33.70 -2.60
C VAL A 35 6.12 -34.72 -1.74
N GLN A 36 6.91 -35.58 -2.39
CA GLN A 36 7.76 -36.55 -1.72
C GLN A 36 9.17 -35.98 -1.50
N LEU A 37 9.65 -36.05 -0.28
CA LEU A 37 10.98 -35.61 0.12
C LEU A 37 11.62 -36.65 1.06
N LEU A 38 12.93 -36.56 1.22
CA LEU A 38 13.65 -37.29 2.26
C LEU A 38 13.16 -36.81 3.65
N SER A 39 13.29 -37.70 4.66
CA SER A 39 12.74 -37.49 6.01
C SER A 39 13.13 -36.13 6.61
N GLU A 40 14.39 -35.74 6.49
CA GLU A 40 14.91 -34.48 7.07
C GLU A 40 14.33 -33.25 6.35
N SER A 41 14.29 -33.30 5.01
CA SER A 41 13.69 -32.24 4.19
C SER A 41 12.18 -32.15 4.41
N ARG A 42 11.52 -33.30 4.60
CA ARG A 42 10.08 -33.36 4.90
C ARG A 42 9.77 -32.73 6.25
N ASN A 43 10.51 -33.05 7.29
CA ASN A 43 10.34 -32.43 8.61
C ASN A 43 10.51 -30.92 8.56
N SER A 44 11.51 -30.44 7.82
CA SER A 44 11.74 -29.00 7.60
C SER A 44 10.58 -28.37 6.84
N LEU A 45 10.03 -29.03 5.82
CA LEU A 45 8.88 -28.55 5.06
C LEU A 45 7.63 -28.43 5.95
N ASP A 46 7.34 -29.47 6.73
CA ASP A 46 6.17 -29.50 7.61
C ASP A 46 6.23 -28.40 8.68
N LEU A 47 7.42 -28.14 9.22
CA LEU A 47 7.63 -27.03 10.15
C LEU A 47 7.33 -25.67 9.47
N LEU A 48 7.85 -25.47 8.26
CA LEU A 48 7.60 -24.23 7.50
C LEU A 48 6.12 -24.07 7.12
N LEU A 49 5.41 -25.15 6.78
CA LEU A 49 3.99 -25.10 6.47
C LEU A 49 3.15 -24.75 7.71
N ARG A 50 3.47 -25.30 8.88
CA ARG A 50 2.84 -24.90 10.15
C ARG A 50 3.03 -23.41 10.43
N GLN A 51 4.22 -22.86 10.18
CA GLN A 51 4.46 -21.41 10.33
C GLN A 51 3.60 -20.60 9.36
N VAL A 52 3.47 -21.01 8.11
CA VAL A 52 2.61 -20.34 7.12
C VAL A 52 1.15 -20.35 7.59
N GLU A 53 0.64 -21.47 8.10
CA GLU A 53 -0.73 -21.56 8.60
C GLU A 53 -0.95 -20.68 9.83
N LEU A 54 0.00 -20.65 10.77
CA LEU A 54 -0.06 -19.79 11.94
C LEU A 54 -0.14 -18.32 11.52
N PHE A 55 0.77 -17.88 10.64
CA PHE A 55 0.76 -16.49 10.15
C PHE A 55 -0.52 -16.13 9.41
N ARG A 56 -1.10 -17.06 8.64
CA ARG A 56 -2.38 -16.83 7.96
C ARG A 56 -3.53 -16.63 8.95
N LYS A 57 -3.59 -17.45 10.00
CA LYS A 57 -4.60 -17.29 11.07
C LYS A 57 -4.43 -15.93 11.76
N SER A 58 -3.22 -15.62 12.20
CA SER A 58 -2.92 -14.33 12.84
C SER A 58 -3.26 -13.14 11.96
N LEU A 59 -2.94 -13.20 10.65
CA LEU A 59 -3.28 -12.15 9.69
C LEU A 59 -4.80 -11.94 9.59
N LEU A 60 -5.57 -13.03 9.54
CA LEU A 60 -7.04 -12.95 9.52
C LEU A 60 -7.60 -12.32 10.79
N GLU A 61 -7.09 -12.71 11.95
CA GLU A 61 -7.50 -12.16 13.25
C GLU A 61 -7.19 -10.67 13.33
N ILE A 62 -5.96 -10.26 13.02
CA ILE A 62 -5.56 -8.86 13.02
C ILE A 62 -6.41 -8.05 12.02
N THR A 63 -6.66 -8.60 10.82
CA THR A 63 -7.50 -7.92 9.82
C THR A 63 -8.94 -7.72 10.33
N ARG A 64 -9.50 -8.70 11.04
CA ARG A 64 -10.83 -8.59 11.68
C ARG A 64 -10.83 -7.51 12.77
N LEU A 65 -9.80 -7.52 13.64
CA LEU A 65 -9.66 -6.50 14.69
C LEU A 65 -9.54 -5.09 14.11
N VAL A 66 -8.71 -4.89 13.08
CA VAL A 66 -8.59 -3.61 12.38
C VAL A 66 -9.93 -3.18 11.77
N ARG A 67 -10.69 -4.11 11.18
CA ARG A 67 -12.02 -3.83 10.62
C ARG A 67 -13.03 -3.42 11.70
N THR A 68 -13.01 -4.07 12.85
CA THR A 68 -13.86 -3.69 13.98
C THR A 68 -13.47 -2.31 14.52
N LEU A 69 -12.18 -2.07 14.67
CA LEU A 69 -11.65 -0.77 15.14
C LEU A 69 -11.98 0.37 14.17
N SER A 70 -11.95 0.11 12.86
CA SER A 70 -12.24 1.12 11.84
C SER A 70 -13.70 1.59 11.84
N ARG A 71 -14.63 0.76 12.30
CA ARG A 71 -16.06 1.08 12.30
C ARG A 71 -16.56 1.68 13.61
N ASN A 72 -15.78 1.56 14.68
CA ASN A 72 -16.21 1.92 16.03
C ASN A 72 -15.29 2.97 16.66
N GLY A 73 -15.81 3.67 17.67
CA GLY A 73 -15.06 4.60 18.49
C GLY A 73 -14.54 5.81 17.71
N ARG A 74 -13.35 6.28 18.10
CA ARG A 74 -12.75 7.53 17.61
C ARG A 74 -12.40 7.56 16.12
N TYR A 75 -12.35 6.41 15.46
CA TYR A 75 -11.96 6.34 14.05
C TYR A 75 -13.14 6.28 13.09
N GLY A 76 -14.36 5.90 13.55
CA GLY A 76 -15.49 5.57 12.68
C GLY A 76 -15.80 6.61 11.61
N GLU A 77 -16.04 7.84 12.01
CA GLU A 77 -16.36 8.94 11.10
C GLU A 77 -15.17 9.28 10.17
N ALA A 78 -14.00 9.48 10.74
CA ALA A 78 -12.80 9.79 9.96
C ALA A 78 -12.44 8.65 8.99
N TYR A 79 -12.68 7.40 9.38
CA TYR A 79 -12.48 6.24 8.53
C TYR A 79 -13.45 6.23 7.35
N GLU A 80 -14.75 6.43 7.58
CA GLU A 80 -15.73 6.50 6.50
C GLU A 80 -15.40 7.61 5.49
N ASN A 81 -14.95 8.75 5.98
CA ASN A 81 -14.57 9.88 5.15
C ASN A 81 -13.32 9.56 4.31
N ILE A 82 -12.27 8.99 4.90
CA ILE A 82 -11.03 8.73 4.19
C ILE A 82 -11.13 7.60 3.16
N VAL A 83 -11.91 6.53 3.45
CA VAL A 83 -12.10 5.42 2.50
C VAL A 83 -13.06 5.77 1.36
N SER A 84 -13.79 6.88 1.45
CA SER A 84 -14.56 7.40 0.31
C SER A 84 -13.67 7.93 -0.81
N ILE A 85 -12.39 8.20 -0.54
CA ILE A 85 -11.42 8.66 -1.54
C ILE A 85 -11.00 7.47 -2.42
N PRO A 86 -11.14 7.58 -3.76
CA PRO A 86 -10.70 6.51 -4.67
C PRO A 86 -9.25 6.09 -4.44
N GLY A 87 -9.01 4.80 -4.36
CA GLY A 87 -7.69 4.21 -4.12
C GLY A 87 -7.32 4.06 -2.64
N ILE A 88 -8.12 4.57 -1.70
CA ILE A 88 -7.88 4.38 -0.27
C ILE A 88 -8.72 3.20 0.25
N GLY A 89 -8.07 2.08 0.50
CA GLY A 89 -8.69 0.90 1.10
C GLY A 89 -8.64 0.91 2.63
N MET A 90 -9.25 -0.11 3.25
CA MET A 90 -9.33 -0.23 4.71
C MET A 90 -7.97 -0.14 5.41
N ILE A 91 -6.99 -0.88 4.94
CA ILE A 91 -5.65 -0.91 5.57
C ILE A 91 -4.98 0.45 5.42
N THR A 92 -4.99 1.01 4.20
CA THR A 92 -4.42 2.34 3.93
C THR A 92 -5.08 3.41 4.78
N GLY A 93 -6.41 3.42 4.85
CA GLY A 93 -7.18 4.38 5.67
C GLY A 93 -6.80 4.30 7.15
N MET A 94 -6.76 3.09 7.71
CA MET A 94 -6.38 2.91 9.11
C MET A 94 -4.91 3.25 9.38
N CYS A 95 -3.99 2.89 8.49
CA CYS A 95 -2.59 3.31 8.60
C CYS A 95 -2.46 4.85 8.61
N LEU A 96 -3.18 5.53 7.73
CA LEU A 96 -3.19 6.99 7.70
C LEU A 96 -3.72 7.57 9.01
N LEU A 97 -4.88 7.13 9.48
CA LEU A 97 -5.49 7.66 10.70
C LEU A 97 -4.64 7.43 11.95
N THR A 98 -4.03 6.26 12.07
CA THR A 98 -3.19 5.92 13.24
C THR A 98 -1.84 6.62 13.22
N GLU A 99 -1.20 6.78 12.06
CA GLU A 99 0.11 7.45 11.94
C GLU A 99 -0.01 8.99 11.96
N ILE A 100 -1.09 9.54 11.40
CA ILE A 100 -1.32 10.99 11.37
C ILE A 100 -1.72 11.49 12.77
N GLY A 101 -2.54 10.75 13.49
CA GLY A 101 -3.12 11.17 14.76
C GLY A 101 -4.08 12.35 14.57
N ASP A 102 -3.61 13.58 14.83
CA ASP A 102 -4.39 14.79 14.57
C ASP A 102 -3.98 15.45 13.24
N ILE A 103 -4.96 15.55 12.32
CA ILE A 103 -4.76 16.18 11.01
C ILE A 103 -4.58 17.70 11.12
N HIS A 104 -5.13 18.33 12.16
CA HIS A 104 -5.08 19.79 12.34
C HIS A 104 -3.67 20.30 12.69
N ARG A 105 -2.76 19.41 13.11
CA ARG A 105 -1.34 19.75 13.31
C ARG A 105 -0.64 20.23 12.02
N PHE A 106 -1.16 19.86 10.84
CA PHE A 106 -0.62 20.31 9.56
C PHE A 106 -1.30 21.61 9.12
N ARG A 107 -0.58 22.71 9.11
CA ARG A 107 -1.11 24.02 8.70
C ARG A 107 -1.54 24.05 7.23
N ASN A 108 -0.77 23.41 6.36
CA ASN A 108 -0.99 23.41 4.92
C ASN A 108 -0.55 22.10 4.25
N GLU A 109 -0.86 21.97 2.95
CA GLU A 109 -0.52 20.81 2.14
C GLU A 109 0.99 20.52 2.06
N ARG A 110 1.84 21.58 2.09
CA ARG A 110 3.30 21.42 2.05
C ARG A 110 3.82 20.68 3.25
N GLN A 111 3.36 21.03 4.45
CA GLN A 111 3.75 20.36 5.69
C GLN A 111 3.30 18.90 5.67
N PHE A 112 2.07 18.64 5.21
CA PHE A 112 1.57 17.28 5.11
C PHE A 112 2.34 16.45 4.07
N ALA A 113 2.58 17.00 2.87
CA ALA A 113 3.39 16.34 1.85
C ALA A 113 4.83 16.08 2.31
N SER A 114 5.43 16.99 3.07
CA SER A 114 6.75 16.82 3.66
C SER A 114 6.76 15.69 4.70
N TYR A 115 5.76 15.63 5.56
CA TYR A 115 5.59 14.54 6.53
C TYR A 115 5.46 13.18 5.84
N LEU A 116 4.77 13.11 4.71
CA LEU A 116 4.61 11.91 3.90
C LEU A 116 5.86 11.53 3.07
N GLY A 117 6.87 12.40 3.03
CA GLY A 117 8.07 12.18 2.21
C GLY A 117 7.83 12.39 0.71
N LEU A 118 6.79 13.14 0.33
CA LEU A 118 6.41 13.39 -1.06
C LEU A 118 7.01 14.70 -1.63
N VAL A 119 8.05 15.22 -1.02
CA VAL A 119 8.72 16.47 -1.43
C VAL A 119 10.13 16.12 -1.93
N PRO A 120 10.55 16.64 -3.10
CA PRO A 120 11.93 16.46 -3.54
C PRO A 120 12.89 17.19 -2.57
N THR A 121 14.07 16.62 -2.39
CA THR A 121 15.16 17.31 -1.72
C THR A 121 15.58 18.51 -2.58
N SER A 122 15.61 19.71 -2.02
CA SER A 122 16.19 20.86 -2.69
C SER A 122 17.61 21.07 -2.16
N HIS A 123 18.58 20.96 -3.02
CA HIS A 123 19.93 21.41 -2.77
C HIS A 123 20.11 22.76 -3.45
N SER A 124 20.09 23.84 -2.68
CA SER A 124 20.43 25.17 -3.16
C SER A 124 21.86 25.46 -2.75
N SER A 125 22.78 25.50 -3.70
CA SER A 125 24.09 26.08 -3.56
C SER A 125 24.15 27.34 -4.41
N GLY A 126 23.93 28.51 -3.81
CA GLY A 126 23.98 29.79 -4.48
C GLY A 126 22.89 29.95 -5.57
N GLU A 127 23.29 30.29 -6.79
CA GLU A 127 22.35 30.60 -7.89
C GLU A 127 21.70 29.41 -8.59
N LYS A 128 22.10 28.16 -8.28
CA LYS A 128 21.55 26.94 -8.90
C LYS A 128 20.73 26.13 -7.91
N THR A 129 19.42 26.08 -8.13
CA THR A 129 18.50 25.14 -7.47
C THR A 129 18.49 23.81 -8.24
N SER A 130 19.10 22.78 -7.66
CA SER A 130 19.00 21.41 -8.15
C SER A 130 17.90 20.69 -7.35
N HIS A 131 16.92 20.14 -8.05
CA HIS A 131 15.94 19.25 -7.44
C HIS A 131 16.54 17.85 -7.39
N GLY A 132 16.83 17.38 -6.17
CA GLY A 132 17.33 16.03 -5.90
C GLY A 132 16.21 14.99 -5.79
N GLU A 133 16.60 13.78 -5.40
CA GLU A 133 15.70 12.67 -5.12
C GLU A 133 14.68 13.00 -4.00
N MET A 134 13.66 12.16 -3.85
CA MET A 134 12.65 12.32 -2.78
C MET A 134 13.31 12.31 -1.40
N THR A 135 12.83 13.16 -0.50
CA THR A 135 13.40 13.27 0.85
C THR A 135 13.26 11.97 1.66
N PHE A 136 14.37 11.49 2.23
CA PHE A 136 14.38 10.36 3.15
C PHE A 136 13.82 10.68 4.55
N ARG A 137 13.50 11.94 4.84
CA ARG A 137 13.04 12.42 6.16
C ARG A 137 11.55 12.22 6.41
N GLY A 138 10.78 11.79 5.40
CA GLY A 138 9.34 11.56 5.52
C GLY A 138 8.99 10.22 6.20
N ASN A 139 7.69 10.01 6.44
CA ASN A 139 7.18 8.76 6.97
C ASN A 139 7.38 7.63 5.94
N LYS A 140 8.31 6.72 6.25
CA LYS A 140 8.72 5.62 5.36
C LYS A 140 7.62 4.58 5.09
N ARG A 141 6.54 4.59 5.87
CA ARG A 141 5.39 3.68 5.67
C ARG A 141 4.33 4.31 4.79
N LEU A 142 3.96 5.56 5.08
CA LEU A 142 2.84 6.21 4.41
C LEU A 142 3.17 6.62 2.98
N GLY A 143 4.38 7.07 2.70
CA GLY A 143 4.80 7.47 1.35
C GLY A 143 4.58 6.36 0.31
N PRO A 144 5.22 5.20 0.44
CA PRO A 144 5.01 4.07 -0.47
C PRO A 144 3.55 3.61 -0.55
N LEU A 145 2.86 3.54 0.60
CA LEU A 145 1.45 3.13 0.66
C LEU A 145 0.54 4.06 -0.15
N LEU A 146 0.81 5.36 -0.13
CA LEU A 146 0.08 6.34 -0.92
C LEU A 146 0.41 6.29 -2.41
N VAL A 147 1.63 5.92 -2.80
CA VAL A 147 1.99 5.68 -4.20
C VAL A 147 1.17 4.51 -4.76
N GLU A 148 1.07 3.40 -4.04
CA GLU A 148 0.20 2.27 -4.41
C GLU A 148 -1.27 2.69 -4.51
N SER A 149 -1.74 3.48 -3.54
CA SER A 149 -3.09 4.03 -3.56
C SER A 149 -3.33 4.94 -4.77
N ALA A 150 -2.36 5.74 -5.17
CA ALA A 150 -2.45 6.60 -6.34
C ALA A 150 -2.53 5.80 -7.65
N LEU A 151 -1.82 4.66 -7.75
CA LEU A 151 -1.93 3.73 -8.89
C LEU A 151 -3.34 3.13 -9.03
N VAL A 152 -4.04 2.93 -7.92
CA VAL A 152 -5.45 2.51 -7.92
C VAL A 152 -6.35 3.69 -8.25
N ALA A 153 -6.09 4.85 -7.64
CA ALA A 153 -6.91 6.06 -7.80
C ALA A 153 -6.99 6.52 -9.26
N ILE A 154 -5.90 6.48 -10.02
CA ILE A 154 -5.92 6.84 -11.46
C ILE A 154 -6.81 5.93 -12.33
N ARG A 155 -7.20 4.76 -11.83
CA ARG A 155 -8.14 3.85 -12.52
C ARG A 155 -9.59 4.10 -12.14
N GLN A 156 -9.84 4.71 -11.00
CA GLN A 156 -11.17 4.92 -10.43
C GLN A 156 -11.66 6.37 -10.53
N ASP A 157 -10.75 7.33 -10.55
CA ASP A 157 -11.04 8.76 -10.56
C ASP A 157 -10.65 9.39 -11.90
N ARG A 158 -11.65 9.92 -12.63
CA ARG A 158 -11.47 10.51 -13.97
C ARG A 158 -10.54 11.72 -13.96
N ALA A 159 -10.61 12.57 -12.93
CA ALA A 159 -9.79 13.76 -12.82
C ALA A 159 -8.32 13.43 -12.57
N LEU A 160 -8.04 12.43 -11.70
CA LEU A 160 -6.69 11.93 -11.49
C LEU A 160 -6.15 11.20 -12.72
N ALA A 161 -6.98 10.43 -13.42
CA ALA A 161 -6.59 9.78 -14.67
C ALA A 161 -6.21 10.80 -15.75
N ALA A 162 -6.99 11.87 -15.91
CA ALA A 162 -6.70 12.95 -16.85
C ALA A 162 -5.40 13.69 -16.47
N ALA A 163 -5.23 14.04 -15.21
CA ALA A 163 -4.01 14.67 -14.71
C ALA A 163 -2.78 13.78 -14.90
N TYR A 164 -2.88 12.48 -14.66
CA TYR A 164 -1.79 11.53 -14.87
C TYR A 164 -1.37 11.48 -16.34
N ARG A 165 -2.33 11.35 -17.27
CA ARG A 165 -2.05 11.37 -18.72
C ARG A 165 -1.36 12.65 -19.17
N GLU A 166 -1.79 13.81 -18.64
CA GLU A 166 -1.17 15.09 -18.95
C GLU A 166 0.27 15.17 -18.43
N TYR A 167 0.55 14.67 -17.22
CA TYR A 167 1.91 14.63 -16.70
C TYR A 167 2.82 13.69 -17.50
N CYS A 168 2.33 12.52 -17.93
CA CYS A 168 3.10 11.58 -18.75
C CYS A 168 3.52 12.13 -20.11
N LYS A 169 2.92 13.21 -20.60
CA LYS A 169 3.39 13.91 -21.83
C LYS A 169 4.71 14.68 -21.62
N ARG A 170 5.05 15.01 -20.36
CA ARG A 170 6.14 15.93 -20.03
C ARG A 170 7.19 15.32 -19.12
N MET A 171 6.92 14.17 -18.52
CA MET A 171 7.80 13.54 -17.54
C MET A 171 7.62 12.02 -17.55
N LEU A 172 8.56 11.31 -16.91
CA LEU A 172 8.50 9.85 -16.78
C LEU A 172 7.27 9.41 -15.96
N PRO A 173 6.69 8.23 -16.25
CA PRO A 173 5.54 7.71 -15.50
C PRO A 173 5.77 7.63 -13.98
N GLN A 174 7.00 7.33 -13.55
CA GLN A 174 7.39 7.29 -12.13
C GLN A 174 7.31 8.67 -11.48
N GLU A 175 7.69 9.73 -12.19
CA GLU A 175 7.57 11.10 -11.69
C GLU A 175 6.11 11.57 -11.71
N ALA A 176 5.39 11.21 -12.76
CA ALA A 176 3.97 11.53 -12.90
C ALA A 176 3.15 10.94 -11.74
N ILE A 177 3.40 9.69 -11.35
CA ILE A 177 2.66 9.07 -10.25
C ILE A 177 2.96 9.75 -8.90
N ILE A 178 4.17 10.23 -8.66
CA ILE A 178 4.50 10.99 -7.45
C ILE A 178 3.70 12.31 -7.41
N ARG A 179 3.52 12.99 -8.54
CA ARG A 179 2.66 14.19 -8.60
C ARG A 179 1.20 13.86 -8.33
N ILE A 180 0.70 12.74 -8.83
CA ILE A 180 -0.65 12.25 -8.50
C ILE A 180 -0.76 11.90 -7.01
N THR A 181 0.26 11.27 -6.44
CA THR A 181 0.29 10.96 -5.00
C THR A 181 0.20 12.23 -4.16
N ARG A 182 0.85 13.32 -4.57
CA ARG A 182 0.71 14.62 -3.92
C ARG A 182 -0.70 15.20 -4.04
N LYS A 183 -1.34 15.09 -5.22
CA LYS A 183 -2.76 15.47 -5.38
C LYS A 183 -3.67 14.63 -4.48
N LEU A 184 -3.43 13.33 -4.40
CA LEU A 184 -4.15 12.43 -3.51
C LEU A 184 -3.96 12.82 -2.04
N SER A 185 -2.73 13.14 -1.62
CA SER A 185 -2.44 13.59 -0.25
C SER A 185 -3.17 14.89 0.10
N ASN A 186 -3.27 15.83 -0.86
CA ASN A 186 -4.04 17.06 -0.62
C ASN A 186 -5.54 16.77 -0.42
N ARG A 187 -6.12 15.86 -1.21
CA ARG A 187 -7.51 15.39 -1.03
C ARG A 187 -7.71 14.79 0.36
N ILE A 188 -6.78 13.92 0.81
CA ILE A 188 -6.82 13.34 2.15
C ILE A 188 -6.82 14.43 3.22
N LEU A 189 -5.93 15.43 3.09
CA LEU A 189 -5.85 16.55 4.03
C LEU A 189 -7.18 17.32 4.12
N ILE A 190 -7.78 17.64 2.96
CA ILE A 190 -9.03 18.39 2.89
C ILE A 190 -10.18 17.56 3.48
N ILE A 191 -10.31 16.32 3.11
CA ILE A 191 -11.37 15.41 3.60
C ILE A 191 -11.28 15.23 5.11
N LEU A 192 -10.10 14.98 5.66
CA LEU A 192 -9.94 14.82 7.10
C LEU A 192 -10.16 16.12 7.88
N LYS A 193 -9.80 17.27 7.31
CA LYS A 193 -10.06 18.58 7.96
C LYS A 193 -11.52 19.00 7.89
N SER A 194 -12.19 18.71 6.78
CA SER A 194 -13.60 19.09 6.60
C SER A 194 -14.59 18.17 7.29
N GLY A 195 -14.19 16.95 7.62
CA GLY A 195 -15.09 15.91 8.14
C GLY A 195 -16.14 15.41 7.13
N LYS A 196 -15.95 15.68 5.83
CA LYS A 196 -16.92 15.33 4.77
C LYS A 196 -16.39 14.18 3.89
N LYS A 197 -17.31 13.41 3.32
CA LYS A 197 -16.96 12.38 2.34
C LYS A 197 -16.47 12.99 1.03
N TYR A 198 -15.66 12.23 0.28
CA TYR A 198 -15.18 12.63 -1.04
C TYR A 198 -16.31 12.71 -2.06
N GLU A 199 -16.33 13.80 -2.84
CA GLU A 199 -17.25 14.01 -3.94
C GLU A 199 -16.46 14.01 -5.26
N HIS A 200 -16.84 13.15 -6.23
CA HIS A 200 -16.09 12.92 -7.45
C HIS A 200 -15.92 14.16 -8.36
N ASP A 201 -16.91 15.05 -8.36
CA ASP A 201 -16.96 16.22 -9.27
C ASP A 201 -16.47 17.52 -8.63
N ARG A 202 -15.99 17.46 -7.40
CA ARG A 202 -15.48 18.62 -6.69
C ARG A 202 -14.00 18.84 -6.95
N CYS A 203 -13.61 20.06 -7.29
CA CYS A 203 -12.19 20.44 -7.34
C CYS A 203 -11.59 20.50 -5.93
N TYR A 204 -10.60 19.63 -5.67
CA TYR A 204 -9.84 19.58 -4.41
C TYR A 204 -8.40 20.07 -4.60
#